data_7d8cb2b8c1bfdaa0ae70293b632f6a3d
#
_entry.id   7d8cb2b8c1bfdaa0ae70293b632f6a3d
#
_cell.length_a   1.000
_cell.length_b   1.000
_cell.length_c   1.000
_cell.angle_alpha   90.00
_cell.angle_beta   90.00
_cell.angle_gamma   90.00
#
_symmetry.space_group_name_H-M   'P 1'
#
loop_
_entity.id
_entity.type
_entity.pdbx_description
1 polymer ?
#
loop_
_entity_poly.entity_id
_entity_poly.type
_entity_poly.pdbx_seq_one_letter_code
_entity_poly.pdbx_strand_id
1 'polypeptide(L)'
;MKAPTDDRWQDLRPDPDNDTPLYLQLARKLGDAIHDNRWTAGEALPSERVLSEALGVSRITARKAIALLVEQGLIRRTQGAGNFIQPRYEDPLSRLSSFSEMLERRGFKPSSQWLAREIQPANRDEVIQLGLSPAASVTRLKRLRLADGIVMAVENSTFPATLIPDPQAIAGSLYSYLEARGTPIVRALQHFRAVNATDEIAEQMGIAPTTPCC
;
A
#
# COMPACT_ATOMS: atom_id res chain seq x y z
N MET A 1 -3.03 -34.56 -24.92
CA MET A 1 -2.44 -33.22 -24.92
C MET A 1 -1.64 -33.12 -23.61
N LYS A 2 -0.28 -33.13 -23.66
CA LYS A 2 0.59 -33.05 -22.48
C LYS A 2 0.31 -31.78 -21.71
N ALA A 3 0.13 -31.89 -20.38
CA ALA A 3 0.12 -30.73 -19.49
C ALA A 3 1.40 -29.92 -19.73
N PRO A 4 1.34 -28.59 -19.75
CA PRO A 4 2.53 -27.78 -19.89
C PRO A 4 3.43 -28.05 -18.67
N THR A 5 4.65 -28.51 -18.92
CA THR A 5 5.75 -28.53 -17.96
C THR A 5 6.17 -27.07 -17.70
N ASP A 6 5.30 -26.32 -17.07
CA ASP A 6 5.55 -24.94 -16.67
C ASP A 6 6.02 -24.99 -15.21
N ASP A 7 7.19 -24.50 -14.95
CA ASP A 7 7.83 -24.43 -13.62
C ASP A 7 6.96 -23.70 -12.58
N ARG A 8 5.95 -22.96 -13.07
CA ARG A 8 4.94 -22.24 -12.28
C ARG A 8 4.03 -23.14 -11.42
N TRP A 9 3.99 -24.46 -11.69
CA TRP A 9 3.16 -25.42 -10.96
C TRP A 9 3.89 -26.11 -9.81
N GLN A 10 5.21 -25.92 -9.67
CA GLN A 10 5.96 -26.48 -8.58
C GLN A 10 5.38 -26.01 -7.25
N ASP A 11 5.25 -26.94 -6.33
CA ASP A 11 4.78 -26.73 -4.94
C ASP A 11 3.35 -26.22 -4.76
N LEU A 12 2.57 -26.05 -5.83
CA LEU A 12 1.17 -25.58 -5.71
C LEU A 12 0.18 -26.69 -5.34
N ARG A 13 0.55 -27.95 -5.48
CA ARG A 13 -0.34 -29.08 -5.16
C ARG A 13 -0.65 -29.10 -3.67
N PRO A 14 -1.96 -29.04 -3.27
CA PRO A 14 -2.31 -29.17 -1.87
C PRO A 14 -2.06 -30.58 -1.36
N ASP A 15 -1.78 -30.67 -0.07
CA ASP A 15 -1.55 -31.93 0.63
C ASP A 15 -2.87 -32.50 1.16
N PRO A 16 -3.32 -33.68 0.70
CA PRO A 16 -4.57 -34.28 1.15
C PRO A 16 -4.53 -34.80 2.59
N ASP A 17 -3.32 -35.03 3.13
CA ASP A 17 -3.12 -35.56 4.48
C ASP A 17 -3.08 -34.44 5.54
N ASN A 18 -3.16 -33.17 5.12
CA ASN A 18 -3.22 -32.02 6.01
C ASN A 18 -4.67 -31.70 6.39
N ASP A 19 -4.92 -31.42 7.69
CA ASP A 19 -6.24 -31.10 8.23
C ASP A 19 -6.90 -29.83 7.62
N THR A 20 -6.09 -28.95 6.99
CA THR A 20 -6.61 -27.74 6.35
C THR A 20 -7.34 -28.11 5.05
N PRO A 21 -8.58 -27.60 4.82
CA PRO A 21 -9.31 -27.86 3.58
C PRO A 21 -8.50 -27.56 2.31
N LEU A 22 -8.53 -28.46 1.33
CA LEU A 22 -7.71 -28.37 0.11
C LEU A 22 -7.86 -27.03 -0.63
N TYR A 23 -9.06 -26.43 -0.63
CA TYR A 23 -9.27 -25.16 -1.31
C TYR A 23 -8.58 -23.98 -0.59
N LEU A 24 -8.45 -24.05 0.74
CA LEU A 24 -7.70 -23.04 1.51
C LEU A 24 -6.21 -23.16 1.27
N GLN A 25 -5.68 -24.39 1.28
CA GLN A 25 -4.29 -24.67 0.95
C GLN A 25 -3.96 -24.18 -0.46
N LEU A 26 -4.84 -24.49 -1.43
CA LEU A 26 -4.66 -24.08 -2.83
C LEU A 26 -4.71 -22.55 -2.98
N ALA A 27 -5.67 -21.88 -2.33
CA ALA A 27 -5.77 -20.42 -2.35
C ALA A 27 -4.51 -19.78 -1.78
N ARG A 28 -4.01 -20.28 -0.64
CA ARG A 28 -2.78 -19.78 -0.01
C ARG A 28 -1.59 -19.95 -0.96
N LYS A 29 -1.36 -21.16 -1.48
CA LYS A 29 -0.24 -21.46 -2.38
C LYS A 29 -0.28 -20.66 -3.68
N LEU A 30 -1.47 -20.46 -4.26
CA LEU A 30 -1.66 -19.58 -5.42
C LEU A 30 -1.41 -18.12 -5.06
N GLY A 31 -1.88 -17.67 -3.88
CA GLY A 31 -1.61 -16.33 -3.37
C GLY A 31 -0.12 -16.08 -3.19
N ASP A 32 0.62 -17.01 -2.58
CA ASP A 32 2.07 -16.94 -2.41
C ASP A 32 2.78 -16.90 -3.78
N ALA A 33 2.37 -17.74 -4.74
CA ALA A 33 2.93 -17.75 -6.08
C ALA A 33 2.67 -16.47 -6.89
N ILE A 34 1.49 -15.83 -6.68
CA ILE A 34 1.21 -14.49 -7.22
C ILE A 34 2.13 -13.46 -6.56
N HIS A 35 2.35 -13.58 -5.25
CA HIS A 35 3.24 -12.72 -4.47
C HIS A 35 4.68 -12.79 -4.97
N ASP A 36 5.14 -14.01 -5.28
CA ASP A 36 6.47 -14.29 -5.84
C ASP A 36 6.59 -13.92 -7.33
N ASN A 37 5.59 -13.22 -7.90
CA ASN A 37 5.54 -12.82 -9.31
C ASN A 37 5.61 -13.99 -10.32
N ARG A 38 5.17 -15.21 -9.96
CA ARG A 38 5.02 -16.32 -10.92
C ARG A 38 3.93 -16.03 -11.96
N TRP A 39 2.98 -15.16 -11.62
CA TRP A 39 2.04 -14.49 -12.53
C TRP A 39 2.12 -13.00 -12.30
N THR A 40 2.25 -12.24 -13.38
CA THR A 40 2.36 -10.79 -13.33
C THR A 40 1.00 -10.11 -13.35
N ALA A 41 0.95 -8.85 -12.90
CA ALA A 41 -0.25 -8.04 -12.95
C ALA A 41 -0.83 -7.96 -14.36
N GLY A 42 -2.15 -8.18 -14.49
CA GLY A 42 -2.84 -8.22 -15.77
C GLY A 42 -2.74 -9.55 -16.52
N GLU A 43 -1.88 -10.50 -16.07
CA GLU A 43 -1.80 -11.83 -16.65
C GLU A 43 -3.05 -12.65 -16.28
N ALA A 44 -3.51 -13.49 -17.20
CA ALA A 44 -4.63 -14.39 -16.95
C ALA A 44 -4.20 -15.55 -16.06
N LEU A 45 -4.89 -15.75 -14.94
CA LEU A 45 -4.74 -16.98 -14.15
C LEU A 45 -5.34 -18.16 -14.94
N PRO A 46 -4.70 -19.32 -14.95
CA PRO A 46 -5.23 -20.51 -15.59
C PRO A 46 -6.67 -20.84 -15.13
N SER A 47 -7.47 -21.35 -16.05
CA SER A 47 -8.87 -21.67 -15.77
C SER A 47 -9.04 -22.76 -14.68
N GLU A 48 -10.23 -22.79 -14.04
CA GLU A 48 -10.58 -23.85 -13.07
C GLU A 48 -10.30 -25.26 -13.58
N ARG A 49 -10.52 -25.49 -14.88
CA ARG A 49 -10.24 -26.78 -15.53
C ARG A 49 -8.74 -27.07 -15.58
N VAL A 50 -7.94 -26.10 -16.01
CA VAL A 50 -6.48 -26.27 -16.11
C VAL A 50 -5.87 -26.45 -14.72
N LEU A 51 -6.29 -25.67 -13.73
CA LEU A 51 -5.86 -25.83 -12.33
C LEU A 51 -6.23 -27.21 -11.77
N SER A 52 -7.45 -27.67 -12.02
CA SER A 52 -7.92 -28.99 -11.59
C SER A 52 -7.07 -30.13 -12.17
N GLU A 53 -6.82 -30.09 -13.48
CA GLU A 53 -6.03 -31.08 -14.20
C GLU A 53 -4.54 -31.07 -13.79
N ALA A 54 -3.93 -29.89 -13.67
CA ALA A 54 -2.51 -29.74 -13.36
C ALA A 54 -2.17 -30.11 -11.90
N LEU A 55 -3.07 -29.78 -10.97
CA LEU A 55 -2.81 -29.93 -9.53
C LEU A 55 -3.48 -31.18 -8.93
N GLY A 56 -4.29 -31.93 -9.70
CA GLY A 56 -4.96 -33.14 -9.23
C GLY A 56 -6.07 -32.86 -8.21
N VAL A 57 -6.72 -31.69 -8.26
CA VAL A 57 -7.82 -31.31 -7.37
C VAL A 57 -9.15 -31.31 -8.11
N SER A 58 -10.28 -31.34 -7.37
CA SER A 58 -11.59 -31.23 -7.98
C SER A 58 -11.82 -29.83 -8.56
N ARG A 59 -12.65 -29.70 -9.61
CA ARG A 59 -13.04 -28.37 -10.14
C ARG A 59 -13.74 -27.49 -9.08
N ILE A 60 -14.45 -28.11 -8.13
CA ILE A 60 -15.09 -27.40 -7.01
C ILE A 60 -14.03 -26.82 -6.10
N THR A 61 -12.95 -27.57 -5.81
CA THR A 61 -11.80 -27.10 -5.01
C THR A 61 -11.11 -25.91 -5.72
N ALA A 62 -10.81 -26.03 -7.01
CA ALA A 62 -10.22 -24.95 -7.79
C ALA A 62 -11.10 -23.68 -7.81
N ARG A 63 -12.43 -23.86 -8.02
CA ARG A 63 -13.40 -22.76 -8.01
C ARG A 63 -13.44 -22.03 -6.66
N LYS A 64 -13.50 -22.78 -5.53
CA LYS A 64 -13.51 -22.19 -4.18
C LYS A 64 -12.22 -21.43 -3.90
N ALA A 65 -11.06 -21.98 -4.31
CA ALA A 65 -9.78 -21.31 -4.16
C ALA A 65 -9.72 -19.98 -4.96
N ILE A 66 -10.16 -20.00 -6.23
CA ILE A 66 -10.25 -18.78 -7.05
C ILE A 66 -11.23 -17.76 -6.44
N ALA A 67 -12.40 -18.22 -5.93
CA ALA A 67 -13.37 -17.31 -5.31
C ALA A 67 -12.76 -16.58 -4.09
N LEU A 68 -11.99 -17.30 -3.27
CA LEU A 68 -11.30 -16.71 -2.13
C LEU A 68 -10.24 -15.68 -2.56
N LEU A 69 -9.47 -15.96 -3.63
CA LEU A 69 -8.50 -15.01 -4.18
C LEU A 69 -9.17 -13.76 -4.78
N VAL A 70 -10.38 -13.89 -5.33
CA VAL A 70 -11.20 -12.75 -5.78
C VAL A 70 -11.68 -11.93 -4.58
N GLU A 71 -12.15 -12.57 -3.51
CA GLU A 71 -12.56 -11.92 -2.27
C GLU A 71 -11.39 -11.17 -1.61
N GLN A 72 -10.19 -11.73 -1.66
CA GLN A 72 -8.95 -11.09 -1.18
C GLN A 72 -8.42 -9.99 -2.11
N GLY A 73 -9.07 -9.73 -3.24
CA GLY A 73 -8.65 -8.72 -4.21
C GLY A 73 -7.38 -9.06 -5.00
N LEU A 74 -6.87 -10.30 -4.91
CA LEU A 74 -5.69 -10.75 -5.67
C LEU A 74 -6.01 -11.01 -7.14
N ILE A 75 -7.26 -11.31 -7.45
CA ILE A 75 -7.74 -11.66 -8.79
C ILE A 75 -9.02 -10.89 -9.09
N ARG A 76 -9.14 -10.43 -10.34
CA ARG A 76 -10.38 -9.88 -10.88
C ARG A 76 -11.02 -10.89 -11.83
N ARG A 77 -12.28 -11.22 -11.61
CA ARG A 77 -13.06 -12.01 -12.56
C ARG A 77 -13.64 -11.09 -13.64
N THR A 78 -13.38 -11.41 -14.91
CA THR A 78 -13.99 -10.72 -16.06
C THR A 78 -14.88 -11.71 -16.78
N GLN A 79 -16.18 -11.38 -16.86
CA GLN A 79 -17.18 -12.26 -17.48
C GLN A 79 -16.79 -12.54 -18.95
N GLY A 80 -16.76 -13.81 -19.33
CA GLY A 80 -16.39 -14.25 -20.67
C GLY A 80 -14.89 -14.26 -20.99
N ALA A 81 -14.04 -13.57 -20.20
CA ALA A 81 -12.61 -13.45 -20.48
C ALA A 81 -11.73 -14.24 -19.48
N GLY A 82 -12.22 -14.54 -18.27
CA GLY A 82 -11.47 -15.32 -17.28
C GLY A 82 -11.13 -14.56 -16.01
N ASN A 83 -10.11 -15.07 -15.31
CA ASN A 83 -9.62 -14.50 -14.06
C ASN A 83 -8.25 -13.86 -14.35
N PHE A 84 -8.05 -12.61 -13.96
CA PHE A 84 -6.84 -11.85 -14.19
C PHE A 84 -6.22 -11.43 -12.86
N ILE A 85 -4.90 -11.53 -12.77
CA ILE A 85 -4.15 -11.08 -11.62
C ILE A 85 -4.36 -9.57 -11.47
N GLN A 86 -4.80 -9.14 -10.30
CA GLN A 86 -4.90 -7.72 -10.00
C GLN A 86 -3.50 -7.14 -9.82
N PRO A 87 -3.27 -5.92 -10.31
CA PRO A 87 -2.06 -5.19 -9.92
C PRO A 87 -2.03 -5.09 -8.39
N ARG A 88 -1.13 -5.79 -7.75
CA ARG A 88 -0.87 -5.59 -6.33
C ARG A 88 0.10 -4.44 -6.24
N TYR A 89 -0.37 -3.34 -5.75
CA TYR A 89 0.48 -2.20 -5.44
C TYR A 89 1.20 -2.47 -4.12
N GLU A 90 2.14 -3.41 -4.15
CA GLU A 90 3.14 -3.48 -3.12
C GLU A 90 4.12 -2.34 -3.38
N ASP A 91 3.97 -1.28 -2.64
CA ASP A 91 5.08 -0.36 -2.47
C ASP A 91 6.06 -1.09 -1.56
N PRO A 92 7.24 -1.53 -2.03
CA PRO A 92 8.19 -2.17 -1.15
C PRO A 92 8.49 -1.19 -0.02
N LEU A 93 8.07 -1.52 1.21
CA LEU A 93 8.38 -0.73 2.41
C LEU A 93 9.89 -0.48 2.56
N SER A 94 10.70 -1.23 1.81
CA SER A 94 12.15 -1.06 1.69
C SER A 94 12.58 0.10 0.79
N ARG A 95 11.68 0.63 -0.08
CA ARG A 95 12.01 1.76 -0.95
C ARG A 95 11.42 3.03 -0.38
N LEU A 96 12.31 3.94 -0.02
CA LEU A 96 11.92 5.27 0.41
C LEU A 96 11.36 6.04 -0.78
N SER A 97 10.05 6.25 -0.81
CA SER A 97 9.38 7.03 -1.84
C SER A 97 8.42 8.03 -1.20
N SER A 98 8.30 9.18 -1.81
CA SER A 98 7.31 10.16 -1.38
C SER A 98 5.89 9.68 -1.73
N PHE A 99 4.89 10.19 -1.00
CA PHE A 99 3.48 9.95 -1.32
C PHE A 99 3.15 10.34 -2.78
N SER A 100 3.73 11.42 -3.28
CA SER A 100 3.54 11.87 -4.66
C SER A 100 4.07 10.84 -5.66
N GLU A 101 5.32 10.39 -5.52
CA GLU A 101 5.91 9.37 -6.37
C GLU A 101 5.16 8.04 -6.32
N MET A 102 4.66 7.67 -5.14
CA MET A 102 3.83 6.48 -4.97
C MET A 102 2.54 6.59 -5.80
N LEU A 103 1.85 7.71 -5.77
CA LEU A 103 0.63 7.93 -6.55
C LEU A 103 0.91 8.01 -8.05
N GLU A 104 1.95 8.74 -8.47
CA GLU A 104 2.34 8.87 -9.87
C GLU A 104 2.66 7.51 -10.51
N ARG A 105 3.41 6.66 -9.80
CA ARG A 105 3.68 5.28 -10.25
C ARG A 105 2.41 4.44 -10.42
N ARG A 106 1.35 4.77 -9.67
CA ARG A 106 0.03 4.14 -9.76
C ARG A 106 -0.88 4.78 -10.81
N GLY A 107 -0.39 5.79 -11.54
CA GLY A 107 -1.13 6.49 -12.57
C GLY A 107 -2.11 7.55 -12.05
N PHE A 108 -2.06 7.88 -10.76
CA PHE A 108 -2.86 8.94 -10.15
C PHE A 108 -2.12 10.29 -10.22
N LYS A 109 -2.89 11.37 -10.26
CA LYS A 109 -2.36 12.73 -10.18
C LYS A 109 -2.34 13.19 -8.72
N PRO A 110 -1.16 13.28 -8.07
CA PRO A 110 -1.07 13.72 -6.69
C PRO A 110 -1.31 15.23 -6.57
N SER A 111 -1.99 15.62 -5.51
CA SER A 111 -2.07 17.03 -5.10
C SER A 111 -2.14 17.15 -3.58
N SER A 112 -2.03 18.36 -3.08
CA SER A 112 -2.09 18.66 -1.65
C SER A 112 -2.90 19.91 -1.40
N GLN A 113 -3.68 19.89 -0.33
CA GLN A 113 -4.33 21.06 0.24
C GLN A 113 -3.72 21.34 1.61
N TRP A 114 -3.09 22.49 1.76
CA TRP A 114 -2.49 22.89 3.02
C TRP A 114 -3.56 23.28 4.03
N LEU A 115 -3.45 22.74 5.25
CA LEU A 115 -4.27 23.10 6.40
C LEU A 115 -3.50 24.01 7.36
N ALA A 116 -2.21 23.75 7.56
CA ALA A 116 -1.33 24.61 8.36
C ALA A 116 0.13 24.48 7.90
N ARG A 117 0.87 25.60 7.98
CA ARG A 117 2.33 25.69 7.72
C ARG A 117 2.89 26.76 8.67
N GLU A 118 3.50 26.33 9.76
CA GLU A 118 3.84 27.21 10.87
C GLU A 118 5.23 26.89 11.42
N ILE A 119 5.91 27.94 11.92
CA ILE A 119 7.11 27.78 12.75
C ILE A 119 6.74 28.14 14.18
N GLN A 120 6.99 27.22 15.11
CA GLN A 120 6.65 27.37 16.52
C GLN A 120 7.75 26.81 17.44
N PRO A 121 7.82 27.22 18.70
CA PRO A 121 8.68 26.56 19.68
C PRO A 121 8.39 25.05 19.75
N ALA A 122 9.43 24.25 19.85
CA ALA A 122 9.32 22.81 20.00
C ALA A 122 8.67 22.47 21.35
N ASN A 123 7.73 21.53 21.34
CA ASN A 123 7.22 20.95 22.57
C ASN A 123 8.20 19.87 23.11
N ARG A 124 7.93 19.35 24.33
CA ARG A 124 8.80 18.39 24.99
C ARG A 124 9.02 17.11 24.18
N ASP A 125 7.99 16.58 23.56
CA ASP A 125 8.06 15.34 22.79
C ASP A 125 8.86 15.55 21.50
N GLU A 126 8.67 16.65 20.82
CA GLU A 126 9.44 17.05 19.65
C GLU A 126 10.93 17.25 19.95
N VAL A 127 11.24 17.88 21.10
CA VAL A 127 12.62 18.02 21.57
C VAL A 127 13.27 16.65 21.73
N ILE A 128 12.59 15.69 22.34
CA ILE A 128 13.10 14.35 22.56
C ILE A 128 13.21 13.56 21.25
N GLN A 129 12.16 13.55 20.45
CA GLN A 129 12.11 12.74 19.23
C GLN A 129 13.05 13.24 18.13
N LEU A 130 13.24 14.55 18.02
CA LEU A 130 14.09 15.18 17.02
C LEU A 130 15.51 15.49 17.53
N GLY A 131 15.79 15.20 18.81
CA GLY A 131 17.11 15.47 19.41
C GLY A 131 17.45 16.97 19.44
N LEU A 132 16.48 17.83 19.71
CA LEU A 132 16.64 19.29 19.67
C LEU A 132 17.03 19.88 21.03
N SER A 133 17.53 21.10 21.02
CA SER A 133 17.65 21.88 22.26
C SER A 133 16.27 22.32 22.76
N PRO A 134 16.08 22.53 24.07
CA PRO A 134 14.78 22.95 24.62
C PRO A 134 14.26 24.29 24.11
N ALA A 135 15.14 25.14 23.57
CA ALA A 135 14.78 26.46 23.01
C ALA A 135 14.63 26.43 21.48
N ALA A 136 14.73 25.26 20.85
CA ALA A 136 14.64 25.13 19.41
C ALA A 136 13.21 25.38 18.91
N SER A 137 13.11 25.86 17.67
CA SER A 137 11.83 25.95 16.96
C SER A 137 11.69 24.79 15.96
N VAL A 138 10.45 24.43 15.69
CA VAL A 138 10.07 23.42 14.71
C VAL A 138 9.15 24.02 13.66
N THR A 139 9.25 23.50 12.45
CA THR A 139 8.28 23.72 11.38
C THR A 139 7.25 22.60 11.41
N ARG A 140 5.98 22.95 11.64
CA ARG A 140 4.84 22.03 11.58
C ARG A 140 4.08 22.23 10.28
N LEU A 141 3.81 21.14 9.62
CA LEU A 141 3.13 21.07 8.35
C LEU A 141 1.91 20.16 8.50
N LYS A 142 0.73 20.67 8.17
CA LYS A 142 -0.51 19.85 8.13
C LYS A 142 -1.16 20.03 6.77
N ARG A 143 -1.46 18.92 6.09
CA ARG A 143 -2.08 18.95 4.76
C ARG A 143 -2.94 17.73 4.48
N LEU A 144 -3.92 17.93 3.62
CA LEU A 144 -4.60 16.82 2.96
C LEU A 144 -3.77 16.37 1.76
N ARG A 145 -3.71 15.06 1.57
CA ARG A 145 -3.08 14.45 0.40
C ARG A 145 -4.16 13.88 -0.51
N LEU A 146 -4.15 14.24 -1.77
CA LEU A 146 -5.18 13.88 -2.71
C LEU A 146 -4.62 13.07 -3.88
N ALA A 147 -5.45 12.14 -4.38
CA ALA A 147 -5.26 11.41 -5.63
C ALA A 147 -6.43 11.75 -6.56
N ASP A 148 -6.18 12.31 -7.74
CA ASP A 148 -7.21 12.76 -8.69
C ASP A 148 -8.30 13.64 -8.04
N GLY A 149 -7.92 14.47 -7.07
CA GLY A 149 -8.84 15.34 -6.33
C GLY A 149 -9.59 14.68 -5.16
N ILE A 150 -9.41 13.37 -4.94
CA ILE A 150 -10.01 12.66 -3.80
C ILE A 150 -9.04 12.67 -2.63
N VAL A 151 -9.53 13.03 -1.43
CA VAL A 151 -8.72 13.02 -0.21
C VAL A 151 -8.38 11.58 0.18
N MET A 152 -7.09 11.28 0.30
CA MET A 152 -6.56 9.97 0.64
C MET A 152 -5.96 9.91 2.04
N ALA A 153 -5.40 11.02 2.53
CA ALA A 153 -4.77 11.07 3.85
C ALA A 153 -4.71 12.49 4.42
N VAL A 154 -4.66 12.57 5.74
CA VAL A 154 -4.21 13.75 6.49
C VAL A 154 -2.75 13.53 6.87
N GLU A 155 -1.87 14.40 6.43
CA GLU A 155 -0.44 14.34 6.74
C GLU A 155 -0.07 15.43 7.75
N ASN A 156 0.51 15.03 8.87
CA ASN A 156 1.13 15.93 9.84
C ASN A 156 2.63 15.65 9.86
N SER A 157 3.45 16.66 9.66
CA SER A 157 4.90 16.54 9.63
C SER A 157 5.55 17.63 10.48
N THR A 158 6.58 17.26 11.24
CA THR A 158 7.35 18.17 12.08
C THR A 158 8.82 18.04 11.75
N PHE A 159 9.49 19.18 11.57
CA PHE A 159 10.91 19.26 11.23
C PHE A 159 11.58 20.32 12.11
N PRO A 160 12.90 20.22 12.38
CA PRO A 160 13.66 21.34 12.88
C PRO A 160 13.46 22.58 11.97
N ALA A 161 13.20 23.75 12.52
CA ALA A 161 12.97 24.96 11.71
C ALA A 161 14.21 25.34 10.88
N THR A 162 15.39 24.91 11.29
CA THR A 162 16.64 25.08 10.52
C THR A 162 16.62 24.30 9.20
N LEU A 163 15.91 23.18 9.14
CA LEU A 163 15.79 22.35 7.96
C LEU A 163 14.76 22.92 6.97
N ILE A 164 13.65 23.44 7.48
CA ILE A 164 12.59 24.10 6.70
C ILE A 164 12.33 25.50 7.28
N PRO A 165 13.20 26.48 6.97
CA PRO A 165 13.06 27.82 7.52
C PRO A 165 11.93 28.66 6.87
N ASP A 166 11.46 28.24 5.70
CA ASP A 166 10.31 28.83 5.02
C ASP A 166 9.33 27.75 4.60
N PRO A 167 8.31 27.44 5.41
CA PRO A 167 7.34 26.41 5.07
C PRO A 167 6.41 26.81 3.90
N GLN A 168 6.35 28.09 3.54
CA GLN A 168 5.54 28.56 2.41
C GLN A 168 6.20 28.21 1.06
N ALA A 169 7.51 28.03 1.03
CA ALA A 169 8.27 27.67 -0.18
C ALA A 169 8.01 26.22 -0.64
N ILE A 170 7.32 25.38 0.16
CA ILE A 170 6.99 24.02 -0.23
C ILE A 170 5.80 24.04 -1.18
N ALA A 171 6.06 23.87 -2.48
CA ALA A 171 5.01 23.91 -3.51
C ALA A 171 4.26 22.57 -3.67
N GLY A 172 4.94 21.42 -3.49
CA GLY A 172 4.37 20.09 -3.77
C GLY A 172 4.94 18.99 -2.90
N SER A 173 5.89 18.22 -3.45
CA SER A 173 6.54 17.14 -2.71
C SER A 173 7.53 17.69 -1.69
N LEU A 174 7.35 17.29 -0.43
CA LEU A 174 8.29 17.60 0.65
C LEU A 174 9.66 16.96 0.41
N TYR A 175 9.69 15.74 -0.15
CA TYR A 175 10.92 15.05 -0.49
C TYR A 175 11.72 15.82 -1.55
N SER A 176 11.05 16.26 -2.61
CA SER A 176 11.70 17.07 -3.65
C SER A 176 12.19 18.42 -3.12
N TYR A 177 11.45 19.04 -2.20
CA TYR A 177 11.90 20.26 -1.54
C TYR A 177 13.19 20.05 -0.75
N LEU A 178 13.27 18.98 0.05
CA LEU A 178 14.44 18.64 0.86
C LEU A 178 15.64 18.24 -0.01
N GLU A 179 15.39 17.48 -1.08
CA GLU A 179 16.42 17.08 -2.04
C GLU A 179 17.04 18.29 -2.75
N ALA A 180 16.22 19.22 -3.22
CA ALA A 180 16.69 20.47 -3.84
C ALA A 180 17.55 21.34 -2.89
N ARG A 181 17.42 21.16 -1.57
CA ARG A 181 18.23 21.83 -0.55
C ARG A 181 19.45 21.02 -0.11
N GLY A 182 19.75 19.90 -0.75
CA GLY A 182 20.87 19.04 -0.41
C GLY A 182 20.69 18.24 0.88
N THR A 183 19.45 18.09 1.36
CA THR A 183 19.11 17.32 2.58
C THR A 183 18.10 16.22 2.26
N PRO A 184 18.42 15.28 1.34
CA PRO A 184 17.50 14.22 0.98
C PRO A 184 17.18 13.30 2.17
N ILE A 185 15.96 12.78 2.23
CA ILE A 185 15.59 11.76 3.19
C ILE A 185 16.17 10.43 2.70
N VAL A 186 17.08 9.84 3.44
CA VAL A 186 17.80 8.62 3.05
C VAL A 186 17.34 7.36 3.80
N ARG A 187 16.62 7.54 4.93
CA ARG A 187 16.11 6.44 5.74
C ARG A 187 14.85 6.86 6.49
N ALA A 188 13.89 5.93 6.62
CA ALA A 188 12.71 6.09 7.45
C ALA A 188 12.47 4.83 8.29
N LEU A 189 11.88 5.02 9.46
CA LEU A 189 11.27 3.97 10.26
C LEU A 189 9.76 4.22 10.27
N GLN A 190 8.98 3.22 9.92
CA GLN A 190 7.52 3.34 9.84
C GLN A 190 6.84 2.41 10.82
N HIS A 191 5.80 2.93 11.47
CA HIS A 191 4.90 2.17 12.33
C HIS A 191 3.47 2.34 11.80
N PHE A 192 2.79 1.24 11.55
CA PHE A 192 1.40 1.25 11.10
C PHE A 192 0.48 0.85 12.25
N ARG A 193 -0.62 1.58 12.41
CA ARG A 193 -1.69 1.27 13.35
C ARG A 193 -3.03 1.55 12.71
N ALA A 194 -3.94 0.58 12.76
CA ALA A 194 -5.34 0.82 12.43
C ALA A 194 -6.02 1.51 13.63
N VAL A 195 -6.66 2.64 13.37
CA VAL A 195 -7.39 3.41 14.37
C VAL A 195 -8.71 3.88 13.77
N ASN A 196 -9.70 4.18 14.61
CA ASN A 196 -10.91 4.84 14.14
C ASN A 196 -10.65 6.34 13.93
N ALA A 197 -11.21 6.89 12.86
CA ALA A 197 -11.13 8.32 12.60
C ALA A 197 -11.75 9.11 13.78
N THR A 198 -11.04 10.12 14.25
CA THR A 198 -11.63 11.13 15.16
C THR A 198 -12.57 12.03 14.38
N ASP A 199 -13.45 12.76 15.09
CA ASP A 199 -14.40 13.68 14.46
C ASP A 199 -13.66 14.72 13.58
N GLU A 200 -12.53 15.24 14.04
CA GLU A 200 -11.70 16.18 13.27
C GLU A 200 -11.16 15.55 11.97
N ILE A 201 -10.63 14.32 12.04
CA ILE A 201 -10.11 13.62 10.86
C ILE A 201 -11.26 13.27 9.91
N ALA A 202 -12.40 12.82 10.45
CA ALA A 202 -13.58 12.49 9.67
C ALA A 202 -14.08 13.70 8.88
N GLU A 203 -14.17 14.88 9.51
CA GLU A 203 -14.55 16.13 8.87
C GLU A 203 -13.55 16.54 7.78
N GLN A 204 -12.23 16.50 8.09
CA GLN A 204 -11.18 16.88 7.14
C GLN A 204 -11.12 15.96 5.91
N MET A 205 -11.42 14.67 6.10
CA MET A 205 -11.39 13.67 5.03
C MET A 205 -12.74 13.49 4.31
N GLY A 206 -13.84 14.06 4.85
CA GLY A 206 -15.18 13.87 4.31
C GLY A 206 -15.70 12.43 4.47
N ILE A 207 -15.30 11.73 5.54
CA ILE A 207 -15.72 10.35 5.86
C ILE A 207 -16.59 10.33 7.11
N ALA A 208 -17.28 9.21 7.38
CA ALA A 208 -18.06 9.07 8.60
C ALA A 208 -17.13 8.97 9.83
N PRO A 209 -17.53 9.57 10.99
CA PRO A 209 -16.84 9.36 12.24
C PRO A 209 -16.69 7.86 12.54
N THR A 210 -15.62 7.48 13.23
CA THR A 210 -15.28 6.08 13.55
C THR A 210 -14.96 5.19 12.33
N THR A 211 -14.86 5.72 11.12
CA THR A 211 -14.33 4.97 9.96
C THR A 211 -12.91 4.48 10.27
N PRO A 212 -12.59 3.18 10.07
CA PRO A 212 -11.24 2.69 10.26
C PRO A 212 -10.24 3.36 9.32
N CYS A 213 -9.15 3.87 9.87
CA CYS A 213 -8.05 4.52 9.15
C CYS A 213 -6.70 3.89 9.55
N CYS A 214 -5.71 3.99 8.67
CA CYS A 214 -4.34 3.56 8.91
C CYS A 214 -3.35 4.67 8.53
#